data_c407e5f6f243f05c6044ceb6383d6c85
#
_entry.id   c407e5f6f243f05c6044ceb6383d6c85
#
_cell.length_a   1.000
_cell.length_b   1.000
_cell.length_c   1.000
_cell.angle_alpha   90.00
_cell.angle_beta   90.00
_cell.angle_gamma   90.00
#
_symmetry.space_group_name_H-M   'P 1'
#
loop_
_entity.id
_entity.type
_entity.pdbx_description
1 polymer ?
#
loop_
_entity_poly.entity_id
_entity_poly.type
_entity_poly.pdbx_seq_one_letter_code
_entity_poly.pdbx_strand_id
1 'polypeptide(L)'
;ILGAILFKDTMLKEIDNLPTAIYLWEKLQIVPFLKIDKGLRSSENQAQLLKPINDLKTSLELAKKNKVFGTKMRSLINGANNIGIKDLVDQQFDIGEEILSFGLLPIIEPEVDITIPDKREAEDMLYNNIKRRLDRIESSKKVILKLSLPEQDNFYEPLTQHPNILRIVALSGGLSLIHI
;
A
#
# COMPACT_ATOMS: atom_id res chain seq x y z
N ILE A 1 -5.23 -9.64 -14.07
CA ILE A 1 -3.86 -9.82 -13.54
C ILE A 1 -3.97 -9.99 -12.04
N LEU A 2 -3.46 -11.10 -11.53
CA LEU A 2 -3.40 -11.39 -10.09
C LEU A 2 -2.09 -10.86 -9.49
N GLY A 3 -2.13 -10.42 -8.23
CA GLY A 3 -0.95 -10.05 -7.46
C GLY A 3 -0.83 -10.91 -6.19
N ALA A 4 0.37 -11.24 -5.79
CA ALA A 4 0.67 -11.93 -4.54
C ALA A 4 1.54 -11.09 -3.63
N ILE A 5 1.20 -11.05 -2.34
CA ILE A 5 2.00 -10.39 -1.32
C ILE A 5 2.87 -11.43 -0.62
N LEU A 6 4.18 -11.29 -0.79
CA LEU A 6 5.18 -12.18 -0.21
C LEU A 6 5.74 -11.59 1.09
N PHE A 7 5.94 -12.44 2.10
CA PHE A 7 6.84 -12.13 3.20
C PHE A 7 8.30 -12.30 2.75
N LYS A 8 9.23 -11.66 3.45
CA LYS A 8 10.67 -11.71 3.13
C LYS A 8 11.19 -13.16 3.06
N ASP A 9 10.82 -13.99 4.03
CA ASP A 9 11.24 -15.39 4.07
C ASP A 9 10.68 -16.22 2.91
N THR A 10 9.45 -15.91 2.46
CA THR A 10 8.84 -16.56 1.31
C THR A 10 9.51 -16.12 0.01
N MET A 11 9.83 -14.84 -0.12
CA MET A 11 10.55 -14.29 -1.27
C MET A 11 11.93 -14.98 -1.48
N LEU A 12 12.61 -15.32 -0.37
CA LEU A 12 13.94 -15.94 -0.39
C LEU A 12 13.93 -17.45 -0.63
N LYS A 13 12.75 -18.07 -0.74
CA LYS A 13 12.60 -19.50 -1.06
C LYS A 13 12.56 -19.71 -2.58
N GLU A 14 12.66 -20.98 -2.94
CA GLU A 14 12.51 -21.46 -4.31
C GLU A 14 11.29 -22.39 -4.44
N ILE A 15 10.69 -22.40 -5.61
CA ILE A 15 9.64 -23.32 -6.04
C ILE A 15 10.12 -23.89 -7.37
N ASP A 16 10.22 -25.22 -7.49
CA ASP A 16 10.71 -25.92 -8.68
C ASP A 16 12.08 -25.38 -9.17
N ASN A 17 13.01 -25.15 -8.25
CA ASN A 17 14.34 -24.58 -8.49
C ASN A 17 14.35 -23.16 -9.09
N LEU A 18 13.25 -22.41 -8.96
CA LEU A 18 13.16 -21.01 -9.35
C LEU A 18 12.90 -20.15 -8.12
N PRO A 19 13.52 -18.96 -8.00
CA PRO A 19 13.14 -18.00 -6.97
C PRO A 19 11.62 -17.74 -6.96
N THR A 20 11.00 -17.72 -5.79
CA THR A 20 9.53 -17.65 -5.64
C THR A 20 8.88 -16.57 -6.52
N ALA A 21 9.46 -15.36 -6.57
CA ALA A 21 8.89 -14.28 -7.38
C ALA A 21 8.97 -14.55 -8.89
N ILE A 22 10.04 -15.20 -9.35
CA ILE A 22 10.20 -15.61 -10.76
C ILE A 22 9.18 -16.71 -11.10
N TYR A 23 9.04 -17.71 -10.23
CA TYR A 23 8.04 -18.77 -10.41
C TYR A 23 6.62 -18.20 -10.53
N LEU A 24 6.24 -17.30 -9.61
CA LEU A 24 4.93 -16.65 -9.63
C LEU A 24 4.68 -15.92 -10.95
N TRP A 25 5.66 -15.14 -11.42
CA TRP A 25 5.51 -14.37 -12.64
C TRP A 25 5.54 -15.24 -13.90
N GLU A 26 6.57 -16.08 -14.07
CA GLU A 26 6.78 -16.81 -15.32
C GLU A 26 5.87 -18.02 -15.49
N LYS A 27 5.55 -18.72 -14.39
CA LYS A 27 4.73 -19.94 -14.45
C LYS A 27 3.24 -19.68 -14.20
N LEU A 28 2.92 -18.73 -13.33
CA LEU A 28 1.54 -18.50 -12.89
C LEU A 28 0.96 -17.16 -13.38
N GLN A 29 1.76 -16.29 -13.96
CA GLN A 29 1.36 -14.92 -14.37
C GLN A 29 0.83 -14.09 -13.20
N ILE A 30 1.38 -14.30 -12.00
CA ILE A 30 1.04 -13.60 -10.77
C ILE A 30 2.13 -12.57 -10.46
N VAL A 31 1.75 -11.30 -10.30
CA VAL A 31 2.69 -10.21 -10.00
C VAL A 31 3.13 -10.27 -8.53
N PRO A 32 4.44 -10.45 -8.22
CA PRO A 32 4.91 -10.54 -6.86
C PRO A 32 5.18 -9.17 -6.23
N PHE A 33 4.66 -8.94 -5.02
CA PHE A 33 4.95 -7.77 -4.17
C PHE A 33 5.53 -8.21 -2.84
N LEU A 34 6.50 -7.49 -2.32
CA LEU A 34 7.08 -7.73 -0.99
C LEU A 34 6.34 -6.93 0.08
N LYS A 35 5.87 -7.59 1.14
CA LYS A 35 5.42 -6.93 2.36
C LYS A 35 6.62 -6.37 3.11
N ILE A 36 6.69 -5.04 3.25
CA ILE A 36 7.83 -4.36 3.88
C ILE A 36 7.55 -3.85 5.29
N ASP A 37 6.29 -3.62 5.65
CA ASP A 37 5.93 -3.12 6.98
C ASP A 37 6.26 -4.13 8.09
N LYS A 38 6.66 -3.61 9.26
CA LYS A 38 7.01 -4.36 10.48
C LYS A 38 5.89 -4.29 11.52
N GLY A 39 4.66 -4.03 11.09
CA GLY A 39 3.50 -3.79 11.93
C GLY A 39 3.31 -2.31 12.25
N LEU A 40 2.32 -2.04 13.10
CA LEU A 40 1.86 -0.70 13.43
C LEU A 40 2.39 -0.23 14.80
N ARG A 41 2.54 1.10 14.95
CA ARG A 41 2.70 1.75 16.25
C ARG A 41 1.37 1.72 17.02
N SER A 42 1.39 2.08 18.30
CA SER A 42 0.18 2.41 19.06
C SER A 42 -0.58 3.55 18.35
N SER A 43 -1.91 3.57 18.53
CA SER A 43 -2.74 4.62 17.97
C SER A 43 -2.42 5.98 18.63
N GLU A 44 -2.16 6.98 17.81
CA GLU A 44 -1.97 8.37 18.20
C GLU A 44 -2.74 9.24 17.22
N ASN A 45 -3.46 10.26 17.71
CA ASN A 45 -4.32 11.09 16.87
C ASN A 45 -5.27 10.26 15.98
N GLN A 46 -5.83 9.18 16.52
CA GLN A 46 -6.72 8.25 15.79
C GLN A 46 -6.10 7.63 14.53
N ALA A 47 -4.79 7.48 14.49
CA ALA A 47 -4.06 6.83 13.41
C ALA A 47 -2.95 5.91 13.96
N GLN A 48 -2.70 4.83 13.28
CA GLN A 48 -1.60 3.90 13.57
C GLN A 48 -0.60 3.93 12.41
N LEU A 49 0.49 4.63 12.63
CA LEU A 49 1.60 4.70 11.69
C LEU A 49 2.41 3.40 11.66
N LEU A 50 3.20 3.23 10.63
CA LEU A 50 4.16 2.12 10.53
C LEU A 50 5.23 2.21 11.61
N LYS A 51 5.62 1.07 12.17
CA LYS A 51 6.88 0.97 12.93
C LYS A 51 8.06 1.28 12.03
N PRO A 52 9.19 1.76 12.59
CA PRO A 52 10.41 2.00 11.81
C PRO A 52 10.83 0.76 11.03
N ILE A 53 11.18 0.96 9.75
CA ILE A 53 11.66 -0.10 8.85
C ILE A 53 13.18 0.11 8.71
N ASN A 54 13.94 -0.29 9.73
CA ASN A 54 15.38 -0.04 9.79
C ASN A 54 16.18 -0.74 8.68
N ASP A 55 15.64 -1.81 8.10
CA ASP A 55 16.23 -2.59 7.02
C ASP A 55 15.58 -2.31 5.65
N LEU A 56 14.92 -1.15 5.47
CA LEU A 56 14.17 -0.85 4.25
C LEU A 56 15.07 -0.96 3.02
N LYS A 57 16.17 -0.24 2.98
CA LYS A 57 17.10 -0.22 1.84
C LYS A 57 17.59 -1.61 1.47
N THR A 58 18.08 -2.38 2.44
CA THR A 58 18.52 -3.77 2.22
C THR A 58 17.39 -4.67 1.73
N SER A 59 16.17 -4.48 2.24
CA SER A 59 15.00 -5.23 1.78
C SER A 59 14.61 -4.89 0.36
N LEU A 60 14.74 -3.62 -0.07
CA LEU A 60 14.49 -3.19 -1.45
C LEU A 60 15.55 -3.72 -2.43
N GLU A 61 16.82 -3.72 -2.03
CA GLU A 61 17.90 -4.33 -2.82
C GLU A 61 17.66 -5.84 -3.04
N LEU A 62 17.26 -6.55 -1.99
CA LEU A 62 16.91 -7.97 -2.06
C LEU A 62 15.68 -8.20 -2.94
N ALA A 63 14.63 -7.38 -2.81
CA ALA A 63 13.44 -7.46 -3.64
C ALA A 63 13.78 -7.30 -5.13
N LYS A 64 14.61 -6.32 -5.47
CA LYS A 64 15.08 -6.09 -6.83
C LYS A 64 15.90 -7.27 -7.36
N LYS A 65 16.82 -7.81 -6.55
CA LYS A 65 17.62 -9.00 -6.91
C LYS A 65 16.73 -10.22 -7.19
N ASN A 66 15.68 -10.41 -6.41
CA ASN A 66 14.72 -11.52 -6.54
C ASN A 66 13.59 -11.24 -7.57
N LYS A 67 13.69 -10.17 -8.37
CA LYS A 67 12.71 -9.84 -9.42
C LYS A 67 11.28 -9.60 -8.89
N VAL A 68 11.16 -9.11 -7.67
CA VAL A 68 9.88 -8.63 -7.13
C VAL A 68 9.48 -7.35 -7.87
N PHE A 69 8.21 -7.23 -8.20
CA PHE A 69 7.70 -6.10 -8.98
C PHE A 69 7.54 -4.82 -8.16
N GLY A 70 7.16 -4.97 -6.89
CA GLY A 70 6.91 -3.84 -6.02
C GLY A 70 6.79 -4.24 -4.56
N THR A 71 6.28 -3.33 -3.76
CA THR A 71 6.15 -3.52 -2.31
C THR A 71 4.73 -3.22 -1.84
N LYS A 72 4.42 -3.64 -0.62
CA LYS A 72 3.15 -3.35 0.06
C LYS A 72 3.43 -2.97 1.52
N MET A 73 2.78 -1.92 2.00
CA MET A 73 2.78 -1.48 3.40
C MET A 73 1.38 -1.03 3.81
N ARG A 74 0.99 -1.29 5.07
CA ARG A 74 -0.35 -1.01 5.59
C ARG A 74 -0.27 -0.19 6.86
N SER A 75 -1.02 0.91 6.92
CA SER A 75 -1.31 1.71 8.11
C SER A 75 -2.82 1.69 8.39
N LEU A 76 -3.25 2.13 9.58
CA LEU A 76 -4.65 2.06 9.98
C LEU A 76 -5.13 3.41 10.53
N ILE A 77 -6.26 3.88 10.03
CA ILE A 77 -6.99 5.07 10.47
C ILE A 77 -8.16 4.61 11.34
N ASN A 78 -8.16 5.05 12.61
CA ASN A 78 -9.13 4.67 13.63
C ASN A 78 -10.16 5.78 13.93
N GLY A 79 -10.14 6.88 13.20
CA GLY A 79 -11.09 8.00 13.35
C GLY A 79 -10.71 9.19 12.49
N ALA A 80 -11.61 10.17 12.40
CA ALA A 80 -11.49 11.37 11.58
C ALA A 80 -10.63 12.45 12.27
N ASN A 81 -9.32 12.20 12.36
CA ASN A 81 -8.35 13.16 12.88
C ASN A 81 -7.37 13.58 11.78
N ASN A 82 -7.46 14.83 11.35
CA ASN A 82 -6.68 15.34 10.23
C ASN A 82 -5.15 15.31 10.48
N ILE A 83 -4.69 15.46 11.73
CA ILE A 83 -3.27 15.40 12.08
C ILE A 83 -2.78 13.95 11.88
N GLY A 84 -3.48 12.98 12.49
CA GLY A 84 -3.10 11.58 12.38
C GLY A 84 -3.17 11.05 10.94
N ILE A 85 -4.23 11.39 10.20
CA ILE A 85 -4.38 10.99 8.78
C ILE A 85 -3.28 11.61 7.92
N LYS A 86 -2.98 12.89 8.12
CA LYS A 86 -1.91 13.59 7.42
C LYS A 86 -0.56 12.93 7.67
N ASP A 87 -0.19 12.68 8.92
CA ASP A 87 1.10 12.10 9.30
C ASP A 87 1.24 10.66 8.76
N LEU A 88 0.16 9.90 8.80
CA LEU A 88 0.09 8.55 8.24
C LEU A 88 0.30 8.55 6.71
N VAL A 89 -0.40 9.42 6.00
CA VAL A 89 -0.25 9.56 4.55
C VAL A 89 1.15 10.05 4.20
N ASP A 90 1.66 11.06 4.89
CA ASP A 90 3.01 11.57 4.66
C ASP A 90 4.06 10.48 4.85
N GLN A 91 4.00 9.70 5.94
CA GLN A 91 4.91 8.58 6.18
C GLN A 91 4.88 7.55 5.04
N GLN A 92 3.68 7.13 4.60
CA GLN A 92 3.58 6.13 3.55
C GLN A 92 4.11 6.65 2.20
N PHE A 93 3.86 7.91 1.88
CA PHE A 93 4.37 8.49 0.65
C PHE A 93 5.89 8.73 0.70
N ASP A 94 6.46 9.13 1.85
CA ASP A 94 7.92 9.27 1.99
C ASP A 94 8.63 7.91 1.78
N ILE A 95 8.12 6.84 2.38
CA ILE A 95 8.60 5.48 2.14
C ILE A 95 8.35 5.07 0.67
N GLY A 96 7.21 5.44 0.11
CA GLY A 96 6.86 5.18 -1.29
C GLY A 96 7.85 5.83 -2.27
N GLU A 97 8.29 7.05 -2.01
CA GLU A 97 9.29 7.74 -2.82
C GLU A 97 10.66 7.05 -2.75
N GLU A 98 11.06 6.54 -1.57
CA GLU A 98 12.27 5.72 -1.44
C GLU A 98 12.14 4.43 -2.26
N ILE A 99 11.00 3.72 -2.19
CA ILE A 99 10.73 2.51 -2.99
C ILE A 99 10.83 2.80 -4.48
N LEU A 100 10.25 3.90 -4.94
CA LEU A 100 10.32 4.35 -6.34
C LEU A 100 11.76 4.63 -6.79
N SER A 101 12.63 5.11 -5.90
CA SER A 101 14.05 5.36 -6.20
C SER A 101 14.82 4.07 -6.52
N PHE A 102 14.35 2.91 -6.01
CA PHE A 102 14.89 1.58 -6.33
C PHE A 102 14.29 0.99 -7.61
N GLY A 103 13.33 1.67 -8.25
CA GLY A 103 12.63 1.18 -9.43
C GLY A 103 11.57 0.13 -9.12
N LEU A 104 11.07 0.08 -7.88
CA LEU A 104 9.99 -0.79 -7.43
C LEU A 104 8.69 0.00 -7.32
N LEU A 105 7.55 -0.67 -7.54
CA LEU A 105 6.22 -0.05 -7.47
C LEU A 105 5.64 -0.16 -6.05
N PRO A 106 5.38 0.95 -5.33
CA PRO A 106 4.76 0.89 -4.01
C PRO A 106 3.24 0.69 -4.10
N ILE A 107 2.71 -0.22 -3.28
CA ILE A 107 1.30 -0.25 -2.88
C ILE A 107 1.20 0.49 -1.55
N ILE A 108 0.55 1.64 -1.57
CA ILE A 108 0.26 2.50 -0.43
C ILE A 108 -1.11 2.12 0.10
N GLU A 109 -1.19 1.64 1.34
CA GLU A 109 -2.43 1.10 1.95
C GLU A 109 -2.75 1.83 3.26
N PRO A 110 -3.30 3.06 3.19
CA PRO A 110 -3.86 3.77 4.33
C PRO A 110 -5.28 3.26 4.58
N GLU A 111 -5.40 2.16 5.31
CA GLU A 111 -6.68 1.53 5.60
C GLU A 111 -7.50 2.40 6.55
N VAL A 112 -8.77 2.65 6.22
CA VAL A 112 -9.76 3.21 7.15
C VAL A 112 -10.50 2.05 7.79
N ASP A 113 -10.54 2.00 9.12
CA ASP A 113 -11.33 1.02 9.86
C ASP A 113 -12.81 1.20 9.51
N ILE A 114 -13.42 0.12 9.01
CA ILE A 114 -14.81 0.16 8.51
C ILE A 114 -15.84 0.30 9.65
N THR A 115 -15.43 0.15 10.90
CA THR A 115 -16.32 0.17 12.08
C THR A 115 -16.38 1.52 12.78
N ILE A 116 -15.57 2.50 12.37
CA ILE A 116 -15.55 3.82 13.00
C ILE A 116 -16.79 4.63 12.63
N PRO A 117 -17.35 5.37 13.59
CA PRO A 117 -18.60 6.12 13.37
C PRO A 117 -18.44 7.36 12.45
N ASP A 118 -17.22 7.87 12.34
CA ASP A 118 -16.84 9.05 11.55
C ASP A 118 -16.09 8.67 10.26
N LYS A 119 -16.38 7.49 9.72
CA LYS A 119 -15.70 6.90 8.54
C LYS A 119 -15.75 7.82 7.33
N ARG A 120 -16.92 8.40 7.03
CA ARG A 120 -17.08 9.31 5.90
C ARG A 120 -16.14 10.52 6.01
N GLU A 121 -16.07 11.14 7.19
CA GLU A 121 -15.21 12.27 7.42
C GLU A 121 -13.73 11.90 7.33
N ALA A 122 -13.36 10.72 7.85
CA ALA A 122 -12.01 10.18 7.71
C ALA A 122 -11.63 9.94 6.23
N GLU A 123 -12.56 9.45 5.41
CA GLU A 123 -12.38 9.27 3.97
C GLU A 123 -12.17 10.59 3.22
N ASP A 124 -12.93 11.63 3.55
CA ASP A 124 -12.77 12.97 2.98
C ASP A 124 -11.38 13.55 3.30
N MET A 125 -10.93 13.42 4.56
CA MET A 125 -9.59 13.84 4.99
C MET A 125 -8.49 13.03 4.28
N LEU A 126 -8.67 11.72 4.18
CA LEU A 126 -7.74 10.81 3.50
C LEU A 126 -7.59 11.17 2.02
N TYR A 127 -8.71 11.36 1.31
CA TYR A 127 -8.74 11.77 -0.10
C TYR A 127 -7.90 13.03 -0.33
N ASN A 128 -8.15 14.08 0.47
CA ASN A 128 -7.45 15.35 0.34
C ASN A 128 -5.95 15.21 0.61
N ASN A 129 -5.55 14.42 1.62
CA ASN A 129 -4.15 14.19 1.93
C ASN A 129 -3.44 13.34 0.86
N ILE A 130 -4.09 12.32 0.32
CA ILE A 130 -3.57 11.53 -0.81
C ILE A 130 -3.36 12.44 -2.02
N LYS A 131 -4.38 13.21 -2.41
CA LYS A 131 -4.28 14.12 -3.56
C LYS A 131 -3.12 15.11 -3.40
N ARG A 132 -2.98 15.73 -2.23
CA ARG A 132 -1.89 16.64 -1.90
C ARG A 132 -0.50 16.01 -2.09
N ARG A 133 -0.33 14.73 -1.76
CA ARG A 133 0.94 14.00 -1.94
C ARG A 133 1.15 13.59 -3.39
N LEU A 134 0.13 13.13 -4.08
CA LEU A 134 0.20 12.78 -5.50
C LEU A 134 0.63 13.96 -6.36
N ASP A 135 0.08 15.15 -6.10
CA ASP A 135 0.42 16.39 -6.83
C ASP A 135 1.91 16.79 -6.68
N ARG A 136 2.66 16.17 -5.76
CA ARG A 136 4.10 16.44 -5.53
C ARG A 136 5.04 15.40 -6.12
N ILE A 137 4.53 14.23 -6.48
CA ILE A 137 5.34 13.17 -7.08
C ILE A 137 5.60 13.52 -8.53
N GLU A 138 6.84 13.25 -8.99
CA GLU A 138 7.21 13.37 -10.40
C GLU A 138 6.25 12.57 -11.29
N SER A 139 5.74 13.18 -12.36
CA SER A 139 4.67 12.61 -13.21
C SER A 139 5.03 11.28 -13.87
N SER A 140 6.32 10.99 -14.04
CA SER A 140 6.81 9.71 -14.56
C SER A 140 6.65 8.54 -13.59
N LYS A 141 6.51 8.82 -12.28
CA LYS A 141 6.46 7.81 -11.21
C LYS A 141 5.02 7.42 -10.91
N LYS A 142 4.79 6.14 -10.69
CA LYS A 142 3.46 5.58 -10.45
C LYS A 142 3.38 4.92 -9.08
N VAL A 143 2.20 4.95 -8.47
CA VAL A 143 1.86 4.20 -7.25
C VAL A 143 0.58 3.41 -7.45
N ILE A 144 0.38 2.38 -6.64
CA ILE A 144 -0.90 1.72 -6.46
C ILE A 144 -1.46 2.17 -5.11
N LEU A 145 -2.72 2.56 -5.08
CA LEU A 145 -3.45 2.77 -3.82
C LEU A 145 -4.27 1.52 -3.51
N LYS A 146 -4.24 1.08 -2.25
CA LYS A 146 -5.13 0.06 -1.73
C LYS A 146 -5.96 0.67 -0.61
N LEU A 147 -7.26 0.84 -0.87
CA LEU A 147 -8.15 1.64 -0.03
C LEU A 147 -9.33 0.79 0.47
N SER A 148 -9.81 1.08 1.68
CA SER A 148 -11.07 0.55 2.18
C SER A 148 -12.21 0.93 1.26
N LEU A 149 -13.23 0.08 1.16
CA LEU A 149 -14.44 0.42 0.41
C LEU A 149 -15.09 1.67 1.03
N PRO A 150 -15.31 2.73 0.26
CA PRO A 150 -15.84 3.97 0.78
C PRO A 150 -17.34 3.86 1.08
N GLU A 151 -17.86 4.73 1.94
CA GLU A 151 -19.29 4.82 2.19
C GLU A 151 -20.08 5.38 1.00
N GLN A 152 -19.45 6.27 0.23
CA GLN A 152 -20.05 6.82 -0.98
C GLN A 152 -19.57 6.06 -2.20
N ASP A 153 -20.50 5.65 -3.04
CA ASP A 153 -20.19 5.03 -4.34
C ASP A 153 -19.31 5.95 -5.18
N ASN A 154 -18.32 5.34 -5.84
CA ASN A 154 -17.39 6.03 -6.75
C ASN A 154 -16.56 7.16 -6.11
N PHE A 155 -16.48 7.23 -4.77
CA PHE A 155 -15.80 8.31 -4.05
C PHE A 155 -14.34 8.52 -4.50
N TYR A 156 -13.60 7.44 -4.72
CA TYR A 156 -12.19 7.49 -5.17
C TYR A 156 -12.02 7.50 -6.69
N GLU A 157 -13.10 7.50 -7.49
CA GLU A 157 -13.02 7.51 -8.95
C GLU A 157 -12.15 8.66 -9.50
N PRO A 158 -12.25 9.92 -9.00
CA PRO A 158 -11.42 11.00 -9.51
C PRO A 158 -9.92 10.77 -9.36
N LEU A 159 -9.49 10.00 -8.32
CA LEU A 159 -8.08 9.64 -8.14
C LEU A 159 -7.57 8.70 -9.24
N THR A 160 -8.43 7.91 -9.88
CA THR A 160 -8.04 6.99 -10.95
C THR A 160 -7.53 7.73 -12.19
N GLN A 161 -7.93 8.99 -12.35
CA GLN A 161 -7.50 9.85 -13.46
C GLN A 161 -6.17 10.57 -13.18
N HIS A 162 -5.64 10.47 -11.95
CA HIS A 162 -4.39 11.13 -11.60
C HIS A 162 -3.19 10.47 -12.31
N PRO A 163 -2.31 11.25 -12.95
CA PRO A 163 -1.20 10.71 -13.75
C PRO A 163 -0.26 9.79 -12.96
N ASN A 164 -0.14 9.96 -11.65
CA ASN A 164 0.71 9.14 -10.79
C ASN A 164 0.03 7.87 -10.26
N ILE A 165 -1.26 7.66 -10.53
CA ILE A 165 -1.96 6.45 -10.14
C ILE A 165 -1.90 5.41 -11.26
N LEU A 166 -1.31 4.25 -10.95
CA LEU A 166 -1.37 3.10 -11.85
C LEU A 166 -2.68 2.35 -11.67
N ARG A 167 -3.14 2.19 -10.42
CA ARG A 167 -4.37 1.45 -10.08
C ARG A 167 -4.82 1.78 -8.66
N ILE A 168 -6.13 1.71 -8.44
CA ILE A 168 -6.73 1.64 -7.12
C ILE A 168 -7.27 0.22 -6.91
N VAL A 169 -6.98 -0.37 -5.77
CA VAL A 169 -7.41 -1.71 -5.36
C VAL A 169 -8.26 -1.58 -4.11
N ALA A 170 -9.41 -2.23 -4.09
CA ALA A 170 -10.27 -2.26 -2.91
C ALA A 170 -9.70 -3.19 -1.84
N LEU A 171 -9.77 -2.76 -0.58
CA LEU A 171 -9.52 -3.55 0.60
C LEU A 171 -10.86 -4.07 1.13
N SER A 172 -10.99 -5.37 1.33
CA SER A 172 -12.24 -5.97 1.82
C SER A 172 -12.58 -5.61 3.27
N GLY A 173 -11.63 -5.04 4.03
CA GLY A 173 -11.85 -4.60 5.41
C GLY A 173 -12.28 -5.71 6.37
N GLY A 174 -11.86 -6.97 6.11
CA GLY A 174 -12.26 -8.12 6.92
C GLY A 174 -13.62 -8.71 6.57
N LEU A 175 -14.28 -8.21 5.52
CA LEU A 175 -15.48 -8.86 4.98
C LEU A 175 -15.08 -10.24 4.44
N SER A 176 -15.78 -11.26 4.89
CA SER A 176 -15.60 -12.62 4.39
C SER A 176 -16.01 -12.71 2.93
N LEU A 177 -15.13 -13.22 2.07
CA LEU A 177 -15.45 -13.49 0.66
C LEU A 177 -16.58 -14.54 0.47
N ILE A 178 -17.06 -15.15 1.58
CA ILE A 178 -18.15 -16.13 1.57
C ILE A 178 -19.53 -15.46 1.35
N HIS A 179 -19.59 -14.13 1.41
CA HIS A 179 -20.85 -13.36 1.31
C HIS A 179 -20.92 -12.46 0.08
N ILE A 180 -20.09 -12.72 -0.94
CA ILE A 180 -20.16 -12.06 -2.24
C ILE A 180 -20.74 -13.02 -3.28
#